data_74b560b03897a2ffe91887baa8eb214d
#
_entry.id   74b560b03897a2ffe91887baa8eb214d
#
_cell.length_a   1.000
_cell.length_b   1.000
_cell.length_c   1.000
_cell.angle_alpha   90.00
_cell.angle_beta   90.00
_cell.angle_gamma   90.00
#
_symmetry.space_group_name_H-M   'P 1'
#
loop_
_entity.id
_entity.type
_entity.pdbx_description
1 polymer ?
#
loop_
_entity_poly.entity_id
_entity_poly.type
_entity_poly.pdbx_seq_one_letter_code
_entity_poly.pdbx_strand_id
1 'polypeptide(L)'
;AVHQQKLSLGNVAFETESRFATVNGKQVDLLRREAMLLEEMLKVWPRITVKERLEEHLYASRESVTLNAVEALVSRLRRKLREGGADVQIDTVRGIGYRMVLPAEAGANA
;
A
#
# COMPACT_ATOMS: atom_id res chain seq x y z
N ALA A 1 24.58 -13.99 1.46
CA ALA A 1 24.23 -12.99 0.49
C ALA A 1 23.03 -12.20 0.97
N VAL A 2 23.11 -10.92 0.82
CA VAL A 2 22.00 -10.07 1.20
C VAL A 2 20.99 -10.04 0.08
N HIS A 3 19.78 -10.35 0.39
CA HIS A 3 18.74 -10.34 -0.59
C HIS A 3 17.84 -9.15 -0.35
N GLN A 4 18.13 -8.09 -1.06
CA GLN A 4 17.23 -6.96 -1.08
C GLN A 4 16.00 -7.37 -1.84
N GLN A 5 14.88 -7.36 -1.17
CA GLN A 5 13.63 -7.58 -1.85
C GLN A 5 13.08 -6.25 -2.32
N LYS A 6 12.81 -6.20 -3.60
CA LYS A 6 12.12 -5.08 -4.18
C LYS A 6 10.74 -5.53 -4.59
N LEU A 7 9.74 -4.94 -3.96
CA LEU A 7 8.36 -5.20 -4.31
C LEU A 7 7.92 -4.15 -5.29
N SER A 8 7.29 -4.56 -6.38
CA SER A 8 6.88 -3.58 -7.38
C SER A 8 5.58 -3.98 -8.04
N LEU A 9 4.85 -2.97 -8.48
CA LEU A 9 3.62 -3.12 -9.23
C LEU A 9 3.44 -1.86 -10.06
N GLY A 10 3.33 -2.03 -11.38
CA GLY A 10 3.29 -0.87 -12.26
C GLY A 10 4.52 -0.01 -12.08
N ASN A 11 4.32 1.29 -11.92
CA ASN A 11 5.45 2.20 -11.71
C ASN A 11 5.77 2.46 -10.24
N VAL A 12 5.16 1.68 -9.33
CA VAL A 12 5.40 1.80 -7.90
C VAL A 12 6.35 0.72 -7.45
N ALA A 13 7.34 1.06 -6.65
CA ALA A 13 8.29 0.11 -6.09
C ALA A 13 8.57 0.43 -4.64
N PHE A 14 8.88 -0.59 -3.87
CA PHE A 14 9.21 -0.47 -2.46
C PHE A 14 10.38 -1.39 -2.15
N GLU A 15 11.45 -0.83 -1.63
CA GLU A 15 12.61 -1.61 -1.21
C GLU A 15 12.46 -1.95 0.26
N THR A 16 12.41 -3.23 0.56
CA THR A 16 12.10 -3.66 1.92
C THR A 16 13.23 -3.38 2.90
N GLU A 17 14.46 -3.36 2.43
CA GLU A 17 15.60 -3.16 3.31
C GLU A 17 15.77 -1.68 3.67
N SER A 18 15.79 -0.82 2.68
CA SER A 18 15.97 0.62 2.91
C SER A 18 14.67 1.31 3.29
N ARG A 19 13.55 0.66 3.05
CA ARG A 19 12.21 1.20 3.34
C ARG A 19 11.86 2.39 2.46
N PHE A 20 12.42 2.44 1.25
CA PHE A 20 12.15 3.53 0.31
C PHE A 20 11.07 3.13 -0.68
N ALA A 21 10.12 4.03 -0.87
CA ALA A 21 9.10 3.88 -1.89
C ALA A 21 9.41 4.82 -3.05
N THR A 22 9.21 4.35 -4.27
CA THR A 22 9.40 5.18 -5.46
C THR A 22 8.22 5.05 -6.39
N VAL A 23 7.96 6.11 -7.13
CA VAL A 23 6.99 6.11 -8.21
C VAL A 23 7.71 6.69 -9.44
N ASN A 24 7.77 5.92 -10.51
CA ASN A 24 8.54 6.31 -11.70
C ASN A 24 10.00 6.61 -11.35
N GLY A 25 10.55 5.87 -10.42
CA GLY A 25 11.94 6.06 -10.01
C GLY A 25 12.18 7.23 -9.07
N LYS A 26 11.17 8.01 -8.76
CA LYS A 26 11.30 9.14 -7.84
C LYS A 26 10.80 8.74 -6.46
N GLN A 27 11.57 9.11 -5.46
CA GLN A 27 11.23 8.74 -4.09
C GLN A 27 9.98 9.47 -3.62
N VAL A 28 9.11 8.74 -2.94
CA VAL A 28 7.90 9.27 -2.33
C VAL A 28 8.09 9.20 -0.82
N ASP A 29 7.89 10.30 -0.14
CA ASP A 29 8.05 10.34 1.31
C ASP A 29 6.82 9.78 2.00
N LEU A 30 6.99 8.61 2.60
CA LEU A 30 5.92 7.97 3.33
C LEU A 30 6.24 7.96 4.81
N LEU A 31 5.24 8.18 5.62
CA LEU A 31 5.37 7.97 7.05
C LEU A 31 5.47 6.47 7.32
N ARG A 32 5.94 6.13 8.51
CA ARG A 32 6.24 4.74 8.84
C ARG A 32 5.07 3.80 8.56
N ARG A 33 3.90 4.14 9.04
CA ARG A 33 2.74 3.26 8.83
C ARG A 33 2.24 3.27 7.40
N GLU A 34 2.44 4.37 6.70
CA GLU A 34 2.12 4.42 5.27
C GLU A 34 3.01 3.47 4.49
N ALA A 35 4.29 3.43 4.84
CA ALA A 35 5.23 2.52 4.20
C ALA A 35 4.87 1.07 4.53
N MET A 36 4.51 0.79 5.78
CA MET A 36 4.10 -0.55 6.17
C MET A 36 2.86 -1.00 5.42
N LEU A 37 1.91 -0.10 5.22
CA LEU A 37 0.70 -0.40 4.47
C LEU A 37 1.03 -0.73 3.01
N LEU A 38 1.85 0.11 2.38
CA LEU A 38 2.25 -0.12 1.00
C LEU A 38 2.95 -1.46 0.86
N GLU A 39 3.89 -1.74 1.75
CA GLU A 39 4.62 -3.00 1.71
C GLU A 39 3.68 -4.18 1.82
N GLU A 40 2.75 -4.14 2.76
CA GLU A 40 1.85 -5.26 2.97
C GLU A 40 0.96 -5.49 1.75
N MET A 41 0.45 -4.41 1.16
CA MET A 41 -0.41 -4.54 0.00
C MET A 41 0.33 -5.05 -1.22
N LEU A 42 1.58 -4.64 -1.39
CA LEU A 42 2.40 -5.16 -2.49
C LEU A 42 2.71 -6.63 -2.30
N LYS A 43 2.97 -7.07 -1.05
CA LYS A 43 3.24 -8.48 -0.78
C LYS A 43 2.04 -9.36 -1.06
N VAL A 44 0.86 -8.87 -0.77
CA VAL A 44 -0.37 -9.65 -0.87
C VAL A 44 -0.91 -9.65 -2.30
N TRP A 45 -0.59 -8.61 -3.07
CA TRP A 45 -1.09 -8.52 -4.43
C TRP A 45 -0.85 -9.81 -5.20
N PRO A 46 -1.79 -10.29 -5.99
CA PRO A 46 -3.06 -9.65 -6.40
C PRO A 46 -4.25 -9.94 -5.50
N ARG A 47 -4.00 -10.48 -4.33
CA ARG A 47 -5.08 -10.82 -3.41
C ARG A 47 -5.53 -9.61 -2.61
N ILE A 48 -6.67 -9.74 -1.97
CA ILE A 48 -7.20 -8.70 -1.10
C ILE A 48 -6.45 -8.70 0.21
N THR A 49 -6.05 -7.51 0.68
CA THR A 49 -5.47 -7.35 2.00
C THR A 49 -6.63 -7.11 2.97
N VAL A 50 -6.83 -8.04 3.88
CA VAL A 50 -7.95 -8.02 4.79
C VAL A 50 -7.75 -6.92 5.84
N LYS A 51 -8.80 -6.14 6.08
CA LYS A 51 -8.70 -4.98 6.96
C LYS A 51 -8.25 -5.36 8.36
N GLU A 52 -8.79 -6.44 8.92
CA GLU A 52 -8.42 -6.87 10.27
C GLU A 52 -6.94 -7.23 10.36
N ARG A 53 -6.40 -7.80 9.30
CA ARG A 53 -4.97 -8.10 9.26
C ARG A 53 -4.14 -6.84 9.22
N LEU A 54 -4.60 -5.84 8.50
CA LEU A 54 -3.92 -4.55 8.48
C LEU A 54 -3.94 -3.90 9.86
N GLU A 55 -5.06 -3.98 10.55
CA GLU A 55 -5.15 -3.44 11.90
C GLU A 55 -4.13 -4.12 12.82
N GLU A 56 -4.03 -5.44 12.75
CA GLU A 56 -3.08 -6.18 13.56
C GLU A 56 -1.65 -5.85 13.20
N HIS A 57 -1.35 -5.77 11.92
CA HIS A 57 0.01 -5.56 11.46
C HIS A 57 0.50 -4.14 11.72
N LEU A 58 -0.36 -3.17 11.49
CA LEU A 58 0.01 -1.75 11.58
C LEU A 58 -0.06 -1.20 13.00
N TYR A 59 -0.92 -1.79 13.82
CA TYR A 59 -1.16 -1.32 15.18
C TYR A 59 -1.06 -2.48 16.15
N ALA A 60 -0.01 -3.28 15.99
CA ALA A 60 0.13 -4.55 16.69
C ALA A 60 0.36 -4.41 18.18
N SER A 61 0.79 -3.25 18.64
CA SER A 61 1.10 -3.10 20.05
C SER A 61 -0.15 -2.59 20.79
N ARG A 62 0.07 -2.03 21.94
CA ARG A 62 -0.99 -1.61 22.85
C ARG A 62 -1.68 -0.32 22.49
N GLU A 63 -1.36 0.22 21.33
CA GLU A 63 -1.95 1.48 20.92
C GLU A 63 -3.44 1.31 20.70
N SER A 64 -4.19 2.28 21.18
CA SER A 64 -5.59 2.36 20.86
C SER A 64 -5.75 2.61 19.39
N VAL A 65 -6.45 1.72 18.71
CA VAL A 65 -6.75 1.90 17.30
C VAL A 65 -8.13 2.53 17.19
N THR A 66 -8.18 3.70 16.57
CA THR A 66 -9.48 4.31 16.33
C THR A 66 -10.21 3.53 15.27
N LEU A 67 -11.52 3.64 15.25
CA LEU A 67 -12.36 2.89 14.33
C LEU A 67 -11.96 3.09 12.88
N ASN A 68 -11.54 4.29 12.53
CA ASN A 68 -11.25 4.64 11.13
C ASN A 68 -9.75 4.80 10.87
N ALA A 69 -8.89 4.23 11.71
CA ALA A 69 -7.45 4.43 11.58
C ALA A 69 -6.92 3.90 10.25
N VAL A 70 -7.35 2.70 9.85
CA VAL A 70 -6.88 2.11 8.60
C VAL A 70 -7.43 2.87 7.41
N GLU A 71 -8.70 3.26 7.45
CA GLU A 71 -9.30 4.03 6.37
C GLU A 71 -8.56 5.35 6.16
N ALA A 72 -8.24 6.03 7.25
CA ALA A 72 -7.50 7.29 7.15
C ALA A 72 -6.11 7.08 6.57
N LEU A 73 -5.46 5.99 6.97
CA LEU A 73 -4.14 5.66 6.46
C LEU A 73 -4.18 5.35 4.96
N VAL A 74 -5.16 4.58 4.54
CA VAL A 74 -5.35 4.27 3.12
C VAL A 74 -5.60 5.55 2.32
N SER A 75 -6.39 6.44 2.86
CA SER A 75 -6.69 7.71 2.20
C SER A 75 -5.41 8.54 1.99
N ARG A 76 -4.56 8.60 3.00
CA ARG A 76 -3.29 9.33 2.89
C ARG A 76 -2.36 8.68 1.88
N LEU A 77 -2.28 7.36 1.90
CA LEU A 77 -1.42 6.64 0.95
C LEU A 77 -1.92 6.85 -0.47
N ARG A 78 -3.24 6.75 -0.69
CA ARG A 78 -3.81 7.02 -2.00
C ARG A 78 -3.40 8.39 -2.53
N ARG A 79 -3.49 9.39 -1.68
CA ARG A 79 -3.15 10.76 -2.08
C ARG A 79 -1.68 10.87 -2.45
N LYS A 80 -0.80 10.31 -1.63
CA LYS A 80 0.64 10.40 -1.89
C LYS A 80 1.04 9.67 -3.16
N LEU A 81 0.46 8.51 -3.40
CA LEU A 81 0.73 7.78 -4.64
C LEU A 81 0.22 8.56 -5.85
N ARG A 82 -0.97 9.12 -5.76
CA ARG A 82 -1.53 9.89 -6.86
C ARG A 82 -0.70 11.13 -7.14
N GLU A 83 -0.28 11.84 -6.09
CA GLU A 83 0.56 13.02 -6.25
C GLU A 83 1.91 12.68 -6.86
N GLY A 84 2.42 11.49 -6.57
CA GLY A 84 3.67 11.04 -7.17
C GLY A 84 3.52 10.52 -8.59
N GLY A 85 2.31 10.42 -9.10
CA GLY A 85 2.09 9.94 -10.46
C GLY A 85 1.96 8.44 -10.58
N ALA A 86 1.57 7.76 -9.51
CA ALA A 86 1.44 6.30 -9.54
C ALA A 86 0.33 5.88 -10.49
N ASP A 87 0.60 4.79 -11.24
CA ASP A 87 -0.43 4.18 -12.07
C ASP A 87 -1.22 3.12 -11.31
N VAL A 88 -0.80 2.79 -10.11
CA VAL A 88 -1.49 1.81 -9.27
C VAL A 88 -2.56 2.51 -8.47
N GLN A 89 -3.71 1.86 -8.34
CA GLN A 89 -4.81 2.35 -7.53
C GLN A 89 -5.07 1.38 -6.39
N ILE A 90 -5.65 1.91 -5.31
CA ILE A 90 -6.05 1.09 -4.17
C ILE A 90 -7.57 1.07 -4.15
N ASP A 91 -8.14 -0.10 -4.43
CA ASP A 91 -9.58 -0.28 -4.41
C ASP A 91 -10.03 -0.75 -3.04
N THR A 92 -11.16 -0.24 -2.60
CA THR A 92 -11.82 -0.74 -1.41
C THR A 92 -12.69 -1.94 -1.81
N VAL A 93 -12.48 -3.07 -1.13
CA VAL A 93 -13.34 -4.23 -1.28
C VAL A 93 -14.29 -4.21 -0.09
N ARG A 94 -15.51 -3.80 -0.35
CA ARG A 94 -16.47 -3.51 0.71
C ARG A 94 -16.64 -4.69 1.65
N GLY A 95 -16.51 -4.41 2.94
CA GLY A 95 -16.70 -5.41 3.99
C GLY A 95 -15.53 -6.35 4.19
N ILE A 96 -14.47 -6.26 3.37
CA ILE A 96 -13.34 -7.18 3.45
C ILE A 96 -12.02 -6.44 3.66
N GLY A 97 -11.68 -5.52 2.77
CA GLY A 97 -10.40 -4.84 2.87
C GLY A 97 -10.06 -4.03 1.64
N TYR A 98 -8.81 -4.15 1.19
CA TYR A 98 -8.30 -3.32 0.10
C TYR A 98 -7.47 -4.16 -0.85
N ARG A 99 -7.36 -3.70 -2.08
CA ARG A 99 -6.58 -4.39 -3.09
C ARG A 99 -5.97 -3.38 -4.04
N MET A 100 -4.71 -3.62 -4.39
CA MET A 100 -4.08 -2.81 -5.42
C MET A 100 -4.46 -3.31 -6.81
N VAL A 101 -4.68 -2.37 -7.71
CA VAL A 101 -5.02 -2.70 -9.08
C VAL A 101 -4.20 -1.85 -10.03
N LEU A 102 -3.88 -2.42 -11.17
CA LEU A 102 -3.18 -1.71 -12.24
C LEU A 102 -4.18 -0.99 -13.13
N PRO A 103 -3.77 0.10 -13.77
CA PRO A 103 -4.67 0.83 -14.66
C PRO A 103 -5.22 -0.04 -15.78
N ALA A 104 -4.41 -0.98 -16.29
CA ALA A 104 -4.86 -1.87 -17.36
C ALA A 104 -6.04 -2.70 -16.89
N GLU A 105 -6.03 -3.13 -15.63
CA GLU A 105 -7.14 -3.89 -15.07
C GLU A 105 -8.36 -3.00 -14.88
N ALA A 106 -8.14 -1.80 -14.37
CA ALA A 106 -9.23 -0.85 -14.21
C ALA A 106 -9.85 -0.48 -15.56
N GLY A 107 -8.99 -0.28 -16.56
CA GLY A 107 -9.46 0.04 -17.90
C GLY A 107 -10.22 -1.09 -18.56
N ALA A 108 -9.86 -2.32 -18.25
CA ALA A 108 -10.53 -3.48 -18.84
C ALA A 108 -11.98 -3.60 -18.35
N ASN A 109 -12.29 -2.98 -17.24
CA ASN A 109 -13.63 -3.03 -16.65
C ASN A 109 -14.48 -1.82 -17.02
N ALA A 110 -13.94 -0.94 -17.79
CA ALA A 110 -14.64 0.27 -18.17
C ALA A 110 -15.64 0.02 -19.30
#